data_dc18a70836cf3f0c9b0f8c10f9a9d287
#
_entry.id   dc18a70836cf3f0c9b0f8c10f9a9d287
#
_cell.length_a   1.000
_cell.length_b   1.000
_cell.length_c   1.000
_cell.angle_alpha   90.00
_cell.angle_beta   90.00
_cell.angle_gamma   90.00
#
_symmetry.space_group_name_H-M   'P 1'
#
loop_
_entity.id
_entity.type
_entity.pdbx_description
1 polymer ?
#
loop_
_entity_poly.entity_id
_entity_poly.type
_entity_poly.pdbx_seq_one_letter_code
_entity_poly.pdbx_strand_id
1 'polypeptide(L)'
;IDNVKISIKSPPKKRRGETKNENEDITSIIREVPTVIKEVPTTVPVEKIAQPEQVTKTTEEKISENNSSEESNYLTIKASMIGTFYRSSSPENPPFVNVGDTIKEGDTICIIEAMKLFNEIESEISGKIIKVLVDDSTPIEFDQPLFLVDPS
;
A
#
# COMPACT_ATOMS: atom_id res chain seq x y z
N ILE A 1 -1.46 -27.66 53.76
CA ILE A 1 -1.41 -26.22 53.34
C ILE A 1 0.00 -26.00 52.84
N ASP A 2 0.19 -26.18 51.54
CA ASP A 2 1.50 -26.08 50.86
C ASP A 2 1.78 -24.62 50.47
N ASN A 3 2.87 -24.14 51.05
CA ASN A 3 3.38 -22.78 50.86
C ASN A 3 4.26 -22.74 49.63
N VAL A 4 3.75 -22.31 48.51
CA VAL A 4 4.52 -22.14 47.25
C VAL A 4 5.27 -20.80 47.30
N LYS A 5 6.61 -20.84 47.48
CA LYS A 5 7.49 -19.68 47.36
C LYS A 5 7.82 -19.42 45.88
N ILE A 6 7.28 -18.36 45.30
CA ILE A 6 7.66 -17.88 43.95
C ILE A 6 8.86 -16.94 44.10
N SER A 7 10.01 -17.35 43.58
CA SER A 7 11.25 -16.53 43.55
C SER A 7 11.40 -15.87 42.17
N ILE A 8 11.18 -14.56 42.09
CA ILE A 8 11.36 -13.76 40.88
C ILE A 8 12.83 -13.30 40.83
N LYS A 9 13.61 -13.86 39.93
CA LYS A 9 15.00 -13.47 39.69
C LYS A 9 15.03 -12.39 38.60
N SER A 10 15.40 -11.15 38.98
CA SER A 10 15.60 -10.04 38.05
C SER A 10 16.93 -10.21 37.28
N PRO A 11 16.99 -9.90 35.98
CA PRO A 11 18.22 -9.95 35.22
C PRO A 11 19.19 -8.81 35.60
N PRO A 12 20.50 -9.00 35.49
CA PRO A 12 21.50 -8.02 35.91
C PRO A 12 21.52 -6.79 35.01
N LYS A 13 21.52 -5.61 35.62
CA LYS A 13 21.75 -4.31 34.96
C LYS A 13 23.13 -4.26 34.33
N LYS A 14 23.21 -4.14 32.99
CA LYS A 14 24.46 -3.80 32.29
C LYS A 14 24.90 -2.39 32.67
N ARG A 15 26.08 -2.29 33.25
CA ARG A 15 26.78 -1.03 33.51
C ARG A 15 27.14 -0.37 32.20
N ARG A 16 26.76 0.89 32.07
CA ARG A 16 27.13 1.79 30.98
C ARG A 16 28.61 2.14 31.13
N GLY A 17 29.43 1.69 30.18
CA GLY A 17 30.81 2.09 30.11
C GLY A 17 30.94 3.54 29.68
N GLU A 18 31.76 4.27 30.40
CA GLU A 18 32.24 5.62 30.09
C GLU A 18 33.01 5.57 28.76
N THR A 19 32.61 6.35 27.78
CA THR A 19 33.48 6.67 26.64
C THR A 19 34.04 8.07 26.82
N LYS A 20 35.36 8.07 26.94
CA LYS A 20 36.27 9.18 26.95
C LYS A 20 36.09 10.05 25.72
N ASN A 21 35.98 11.36 25.94
CA ASN A 21 36.10 12.38 24.90
C ASN A 21 37.55 12.41 24.41
N GLU A 22 37.77 12.21 23.15
CA GLU A 22 38.92 12.74 22.44
C GLU A 22 38.39 13.61 21.29
N ASN A 23 38.58 14.93 21.47
CA ASN A 23 38.53 15.93 20.43
C ASN A 23 39.68 15.65 19.46
N GLU A 24 39.38 15.40 18.21
CA GLU A 24 40.31 15.69 17.13
C GLU A 24 39.62 16.47 16.05
N ASP A 25 40.19 17.66 15.85
CA ASP A 25 39.95 18.58 14.73
C ASP A 25 40.02 17.88 13.39
N ILE A 26 38.98 17.99 12.60
CA ILE A 26 39.10 17.82 11.17
C ILE A 26 38.58 19.08 10.50
N THR A 27 39.48 20.03 10.44
CA THR A 27 39.42 21.20 9.54
C THR A 27 39.55 20.73 8.10
N SER A 28 38.63 21.22 7.28
CA SER A 28 38.77 21.48 5.83
C SER A 28 39.11 20.32 4.88
N ILE A 29 38.09 19.87 4.14
CA ILE A 29 38.22 19.65 2.69
C ILE A 29 36.96 20.19 2.01
N ILE A 30 36.99 21.49 1.69
CA ILE A 30 36.20 22.12 0.68
C ILE A 30 36.77 21.65 -0.66
N ARG A 31 36.10 20.76 -1.34
CA ARG A 31 36.37 20.49 -2.76
C ARG A 31 35.37 21.29 -3.59
N GLU A 32 35.94 22.29 -4.23
CA GLU A 32 35.32 23.12 -5.25
C GLU A 32 34.77 22.25 -6.38
N VAL A 33 33.49 22.47 -6.70
CA VAL A 33 32.85 21.92 -7.89
C VAL A 33 32.99 22.98 -8.99
N PRO A 34 33.63 22.71 -10.13
CA PRO A 34 33.66 23.70 -11.22
C PRO A 34 32.30 23.77 -11.90
N THR A 35 31.73 24.94 -11.80
CA THR A 35 30.56 25.39 -12.58
C THR A 35 30.95 25.54 -14.04
N VAL A 36 30.50 24.65 -14.90
CA VAL A 36 30.55 24.84 -16.35
C VAL A 36 29.16 25.30 -16.79
N ILE A 37 29.05 26.61 -16.94
CA ILE A 37 27.96 27.26 -17.66
C ILE A 37 28.28 27.11 -19.13
N LYS A 38 27.51 26.34 -19.86
CA LYS A 38 27.48 26.39 -21.33
C LYS A 38 26.18 27.07 -21.76
N GLU A 39 26.40 28.23 -22.34
CA GLU A 39 25.42 29.10 -22.98
C GLU A 39 24.66 28.38 -24.10
N VAL A 40 23.35 28.64 -24.12
CA VAL A 40 22.45 28.24 -25.20
C VAL A 40 22.42 29.38 -26.23
N PRO A 41 22.66 29.16 -27.51
CA PRO A 41 22.26 30.13 -28.50
C PRO A 41 20.84 29.87 -28.98
N THR A 42 20.03 30.88 -28.72
CA THR A 42 18.73 31.12 -29.30
C THR A 42 18.83 31.26 -30.83
N THR A 43 18.07 30.48 -31.55
CA THR A 43 17.51 30.94 -32.84
C THR A 43 16.21 30.21 -33.13
N VAL A 44 15.14 30.98 -33.11
CA VAL A 44 13.85 30.66 -33.71
C VAL A 44 13.95 30.98 -35.21
N PRO A 45 13.27 30.23 -36.06
CA PRO A 45 12.32 30.88 -36.94
C PRO A 45 10.93 30.20 -36.91
N VAL A 46 9.97 31.07 -36.82
CA VAL A 46 8.55 30.89 -37.08
C VAL A 46 8.30 30.73 -38.57
N GLU A 47 7.63 29.67 -38.99
CA GLU A 47 6.79 29.62 -40.21
C GLU A 47 5.78 28.49 -40.00
N LYS A 48 4.56 28.86 -39.79
CA LYS A 48 3.41 29.18 -40.68
C LYS A 48 2.63 27.96 -41.10
N ILE A 49 1.48 27.83 -40.39
CA ILE A 49 0.13 27.51 -40.92
C ILE A 49 0.03 26.43 -42.01
N ALA A 50 -0.61 25.34 -41.70
CA ALA A 50 -1.72 24.76 -42.47
C ALA A 50 -2.45 23.68 -41.63
N GLN A 51 -3.65 24.00 -41.16
CA GLN A 51 -4.74 23.00 -41.15
C GLN A 51 -5.24 22.86 -42.59
N PRO A 52 -5.72 21.69 -43.04
CA PRO A 52 -7.06 21.30 -42.67
C PRO A 52 -7.31 19.79 -42.49
N GLU A 53 -8.26 19.51 -41.65
CA GLU A 53 -9.38 18.60 -41.84
C GLU A 53 -9.16 17.12 -42.13
N GLN A 54 -9.84 16.45 -41.34
CA GLN A 54 -10.82 15.35 -41.51
C GLN A 54 -10.36 13.96 -41.06
N VAL A 55 -11.10 13.57 -40.10
CA VAL A 55 -12.22 12.65 -40.08
C VAL A 55 -11.87 11.29 -39.49
N THR A 56 -12.50 11.09 -38.34
CA THR A 56 -13.16 9.84 -37.95
C THR A 56 -12.32 8.60 -37.71
N LYS A 57 -12.25 8.16 -36.52
CA LYS A 57 -13.23 7.12 -36.11
C LYS A 57 -13.12 6.94 -34.59
N THR A 58 -14.14 7.45 -33.94
CA THR A 58 -14.67 6.88 -32.71
C THR A 58 -14.75 5.38 -32.89
N THR A 59 -13.78 4.69 -32.29
CA THR A 59 -14.00 3.31 -31.92
C THR A 59 -14.42 3.38 -30.46
N GLU A 60 -15.72 3.58 -30.27
CA GLU A 60 -16.41 3.14 -29.08
C GLU A 60 -16.18 1.64 -29.01
N GLU A 61 -15.18 1.23 -28.26
CA GLU A 61 -15.14 -0.12 -27.75
C GLU A 61 -16.28 -0.23 -26.77
N LYS A 62 -17.37 -0.73 -27.34
CA LYS A 62 -18.50 -1.29 -26.69
C LYS A 62 -17.99 -2.29 -25.66
N ILE A 63 -17.80 -1.79 -24.43
CA ILE A 63 -17.66 -2.64 -23.26
C ILE A 63 -18.94 -3.44 -23.25
N SER A 64 -18.78 -4.70 -23.61
CA SER A 64 -19.84 -5.69 -23.61
C SER A 64 -20.35 -5.81 -22.17
N GLU A 65 -21.40 -5.09 -21.87
CA GLU A 65 -22.32 -5.41 -20.80
C GLU A 65 -22.91 -6.79 -21.10
N ASN A 66 -22.24 -7.81 -20.65
CA ASN A 66 -22.84 -9.11 -20.63
C ASN A 66 -22.27 -9.94 -19.48
N ASN A 67 -22.74 -9.64 -18.27
CA ASN A 67 -22.84 -10.60 -17.16
C ASN A 67 -23.70 -10.03 -16.03
N SER A 68 -24.95 -9.67 -16.29
CA SER A 68 -25.82 -9.04 -15.29
C SER A 68 -26.88 -9.99 -14.72
N SER A 69 -26.61 -11.27 -14.57
CA SER A 69 -27.61 -12.19 -14.01
C SER A 69 -27.18 -13.03 -12.80
N GLU A 70 -25.91 -12.95 -12.36
CA GLU A 70 -25.46 -13.66 -11.15
C GLU A 70 -24.89 -12.74 -10.06
N GLU A 71 -24.74 -11.44 -10.33
CA GLU A 71 -24.13 -10.49 -9.36
C GLU A 71 -25.12 -9.93 -8.32
N SER A 72 -26.38 -10.30 -8.35
CA SER A 72 -27.43 -9.64 -7.56
C SER A 72 -27.42 -9.98 -6.06
N ASN A 73 -26.60 -10.91 -5.61
CA ASN A 73 -26.55 -11.33 -4.21
C ASN A 73 -25.19 -11.12 -3.53
N TYR A 74 -24.17 -10.65 -4.26
CA TYR A 74 -22.85 -10.46 -3.67
C TYR A 74 -22.77 -9.20 -2.82
N LEU A 75 -22.13 -9.33 -1.67
CA LEU A 75 -21.82 -8.21 -0.78
C LEU A 75 -20.40 -7.71 -1.04
N THR A 76 -20.22 -6.43 -0.86
CA THR A 76 -18.91 -5.79 -1.06
C THR A 76 -18.34 -5.35 0.28
N ILE A 77 -17.15 -5.85 0.63
CA ILE A 77 -16.38 -5.31 1.76
C ILE A 77 -15.60 -4.11 1.25
N LYS A 78 -15.73 -2.99 1.98
CA LYS A 78 -15.14 -1.70 1.62
C LYS A 78 -14.06 -1.28 2.61
N ALA A 79 -13.22 -0.35 2.18
CA ALA A 79 -12.17 0.22 3.02
C ALA A 79 -12.77 1.10 4.13
N SER A 80 -12.42 0.80 5.37
CA SER A 80 -12.82 1.59 6.55
C SER A 80 -11.97 2.85 6.74
N MET A 81 -10.88 2.99 5.99
CA MET A 81 -9.95 4.12 6.07
C MET A 81 -9.17 4.30 4.78
N ILE A 82 -8.57 5.49 4.61
CA ILE A 82 -7.60 5.77 3.54
C ILE A 82 -6.23 5.21 3.91
N GLY A 83 -5.49 4.69 2.95
CA GLY A 83 -4.15 4.15 3.17
C GLY A 83 -3.62 3.33 2.01
N THR A 84 -2.67 2.45 2.28
CA THR A 84 -2.16 1.47 1.33
C THR A 84 -2.67 0.09 1.72
N PHE A 85 -3.26 -0.60 0.76
CA PHE A 85 -3.82 -1.94 0.94
C PHE A 85 -2.73 -3.00 0.78
N TYR A 86 -2.67 -3.95 1.72
CA TYR A 86 -1.80 -5.12 1.67
C TYR A 86 -2.62 -6.39 1.88
N ARG A 87 -2.36 -7.39 1.05
CA ARG A 87 -3.02 -8.70 1.13
C ARG A 87 -2.42 -9.63 2.17
N SER A 88 -1.20 -9.35 2.64
CA SER A 88 -0.45 -10.16 3.60
C SER A 88 0.24 -9.27 4.64
N SER A 89 0.66 -9.85 5.75
CA SER A 89 1.38 -9.12 6.81
C SER A 89 2.82 -8.78 6.45
N SER A 90 3.39 -9.46 5.45
CA SER A 90 4.70 -9.16 4.88
C SER A 90 4.83 -9.75 3.47
N PRO A 91 5.77 -9.28 2.64
CA PRO A 91 5.96 -9.80 1.28
C PRO A 91 6.30 -11.30 1.21
N GLU A 92 6.82 -11.87 2.30
CA GLU A 92 7.20 -13.29 2.37
C GLU A 92 6.05 -14.19 2.86
N ASN A 93 4.99 -13.60 3.38
CA ASN A 93 3.84 -14.34 3.89
C ASN A 93 2.77 -14.53 2.81
N PRO A 94 2.01 -15.63 2.89
CA PRO A 94 0.87 -15.81 2.02
C PRO A 94 -0.21 -14.75 2.31
N PRO A 95 -1.07 -14.43 1.34
CA PRO A 95 -2.22 -13.59 1.56
C PRO A 95 -3.13 -14.13 2.65
N PHE A 96 -3.77 -13.24 3.41
CA PHE A 96 -4.76 -13.60 4.44
C PHE A 96 -5.93 -14.38 3.84
N VAL A 97 -6.39 -13.96 2.67
CA VAL A 97 -7.49 -14.60 1.94
C VAL A 97 -7.22 -14.64 0.44
N ASN A 98 -7.75 -15.67 -0.23
CA ASN A 98 -7.71 -15.86 -1.66
C ASN A 98 -9.13 -15.95 -2.24
N VAL A 99 -9.23 -15.79 -3.54
CA VAL A 99 -10.49 -16.06 -4.26
C VAL A 99 -10.86 -17.53 -4.07
N GLY A 100 -12.08 -17.76 -3.62
CA GLY A 100 -12.62 -19.08 -3.31
C GLY A 100 -12.56 -19.47 -1.84
N ASP A 101 -11.84 -18.73 -0.99
CA ASP A 101 -11.79 -18.99 0.45
C ASP A 101 -13.11 -18.59 1.12
N THR A 102 -13.47 -19.31 2.17
CA THR A 102 -14.60 -18.97 3.03
C THR A 102 -14.10 -18.21 4.25
N ILE A 103 -14.70 -17.04 4.49
CA ILE A 103 -14.42 -16.16 5.62
C ILE A 103 -15.59 -16.10 6.57
N LYS A 104 -15.32 -15.73 7.81
CA LYS A 104 -16.29 -15.45 8.85
C LYS A 104 -16.15 -14.02 9.32
N GLU A 105 -17.22 -13.50 9.91
CA GLU A 105 -17.16 -12.24 10.65
C GLU A 105 -16.06 -12.29 11.72
N GLY A 106 -15.17 -11.28 11.72
CA GLY A 106 -14.00 -11.20 12.61
C GLY A 106 -12.71 -11.82 12.05
N ASP A 107 -12.75 -12.49 10.90
CA ASP A 107 -11.52 -13.00 10.27
C ASP A 107 -10.73 -11.83 9.66
N THR A 108 -9.41 -11.79 9.90
CA THR A 108 -8.51 -10.82 9.25
C THR A 108 -8.41 -11.12 7.76
N ILE A 109 -8.73 -10.15 6.91
CA ILE A 109 -8.77 -10.29 5.46
C ILE A 109 -7.71 -9.49 4.71
N CYS A 110 -7.23 -8.41 5.30
CA CYS A 110 -6.17 -7.57 4.75
C CYS A 110 -5.56 -6.66 5.82
N ILE A 111 -4.53 -5.91 5.42
CA ILE A 111 -3.95 -4.82 6.21
C ILE A 111 -4.08 -3.53 5.42
N ILE A 112 -4.38 -2.43 6.12
CA ILE A 112 -4.31 -1.08 5.58
C ILE A 112 -3.25 -0.30 6.37
N GLU A 113 -2.21 0.16 5.67
CA GLU A 113 -1.22 1.04 6.25
C GLU A 113 -1.69 2.49 6.14
N ALA A 114 -1.93 3.11 7.27
CA ALA A 114 -2.26 4.52 7.40
C ALA A 114 -1.32 5.18 8.42
N MET A 115 -0.70 6.29 8.05
CA MET A 115 0.21 7.05 8.93
C MET A 115 1.34 6.19 9.54
N LYS A 116 1.88 5.25 8.77
CA LYS A 116 2.92 4.27 9.19
C LYS A 116 2.46 3.26 10.26
N LEU A 117 1.16 3.12 10.43
CA LEU A 117 0.54 2.10 11.27
C LEU A 117 -0.12 1.06 10.38
N PHE A 118 0.15 -0.20 10.65
CA PHE A 118 -0.46 -1.34 9.96
C PHE A 118 -1.71 -1.76 10.75
N ASN A 119 -2.87 -1.52 10.15
CA ASN A 119 -4.17 -1.84 10.75
C ASN A 119 -4.68 -3.11 10.09
N GLU A 120 -4.89 -4.14 10.89
CA GLU A 120 -5.56 -5.37 10.44
C GLU A 120 -7.03 -5.07 10.25
N ILE A 121 -7.57 -5.47 9.10
CA ILE A 121 -8.97 -5.28 8.73
C ILE A 121 -9.64 -6.64 8.80
N GLU A 122 -10.68 -6.70 9.62
CA GLU A 122 -11.49 -7.88 9.83
C GLU A 122 -12.73 -7.83 8.93
N SER A 123 -13.22 -9.00 8.54
CA SER A 123 -14.46 -9.11 7.80
C SER A 123 -15.66 -8.80 8.67
N GLU A 124 -16.58 -7.98 8.16
CA GLU A 124 -17.87 -7.66 8.79
C GLU A 124 -18.96 -8.68 8.40
N ILE A 125 -18.66 -9.59 7.48
CA ILE A 125 -19.60 -10.55 6.93
C ILE A 125 -18.96 -11.94 6.80
N SER A 126 -19.80 -12.97 6.87
CA SER A 126 -19.41 -14.33 6.55
C SER A 126 -19.80 -14.66 5.11
N GLY A 127 -18.98 -15.46 4.43
CA GLY A 127 -19.25 -15.86 3.05
C GLY A 127 -18.00 -16.33 2.34
N LYS A 128 -18.12 -16.50 1.02
CA LYS A 128 -17.04 -16.92 0.14
C LYS A 128 -16.49 -15.75 -0.67
N ILE A 129 -15.18 -15.58 -0.68
CA ILE A 129 -14.51 -14.57 -1.50
C ILE A 129 -14.67 -14.90 -2.99
N ILE A 130 -15.38 -14.06 -3.72
CA ILE A 130 -15.59 -14.19 -5.16
C ILE A 130 -14.50 -13.47 -5.93
N LYS A 131 -14.10 -12.28 -5.46
CA LYS A 131 -13.11 -11.45 -6.14
C LYS A 131 -12.39 -10.52 -5.17
N VAL A 132 -11.10 -10.31 -5.40
CA VAL A 132 -10.32 -9.22 -4.82
C VAL A 132 -10.30 -8.09 -5.85
N LEU A 133 -10.74 -6.90 -5.45
CA LEU A 133 -10.99 -5.76 -6.35
C LEU A 133 -9.81 -4.79 -6.41
N VAL A 134 -8.82 -4.96 -5.54
CA VAL A 134 -7.65 -4.09 -5.41
C VAL A 134 -6.38 -4.92 -5.45
N ASP A 135 -5.38 -4.45 -6.18
CA ASP A 135 -4.08 -5.09 -6.22
C ASP A 135 -3.30 -4.85 -4.92
N ASP A 136 -2.38 -5.75 -4.60
CA ASP A 136 -1.50 -5.63 -3.45
C ASP A 136 -0.65 -4.35 -3.52
N SER A 137 -0.32 -3.75 -2.36
CA SER A 137 0.49 -2.54 -2.24
C SER A 137 -0.08 -1.33 -2.99
N THR A 138 -1.41 -1.24 -3.12
CA THR A 138 -2.10 -0.16 -3.83
C THR A 138 -2.68 0.86 -2.86
N PRO A 139 -2.53 2.19 -3.12
CA PRO A 139 -3.24 3.23 -2.39
C PRO A 139 -4.76 3.10 -2.58
N ILE A 140 -5.49 3.23 -1.47
CA ILE A 140 -6.95 3.14 -1.45
C ILE A 140 -7.58 4.32 -0.72
N GLU A 141 -8.83 4.62 -1.10
CA GLU A 141 -9.65 5.65 -0.49
C GLU A 141 -10.67 5.05 0.50
N PHE A 142 -11.21 5.89 1.36
CA PHE A 142 -12.33 5.51 2.25
C PHE A 142 -13.54 5.07 1.41
N ASP A 143 -14.25 4.03 1.86
CA ASP A 143 -15.42 3.43 1.18
C ASP A 143 -15.11 2.79 -0.18
N GLN A 144 -13.82 2.63 -0.54
CA GLN A 144 -13.44 1.95 -1.77
C GLN A 144 -13.71 0.45 -1.67
N PRO A 145 -14.32 -0.17 -2.70
CA PRO A 145 -14.52 -1.61 -2.75
C PRO A 145 -13.21 -2.40 -2.74
N LEU A 146 -13.07 -3.37 -1.82
CA LEU A 146 -11.88 -4.21 -1.67
C LEU A 146 -12.13 -5.67 -2.06
N PHE A 147 -13.23 -6.24 -1.59
CA PHE A 147 -13.59 -7.64 -1.84
C PHE A 147 -15.05 -7.77 -2.24
N LEU A 148 -15.31 -8.73 -3.12
CA LEU A 148 -16.67 -9.18 -3.45
C LEU A 148 -16.89 -10.55 -2.80
N VAL A 149 -17.95 -10.70 -2.03
CA VAL A 149 -18.24 -11.86 -1.18
C VAL A 149 -19.65 -12.38 -1.47
N ASP A 150 -19.77 -13.68 -1.62
CA ASP A 150 -21.04 -14.39 -1.64
C ASP A 150 -21.42 -14.75 -0.20
N PRO A 151 -22.52 -14.20 0.32
CA PRO A 151 -22.96 -14.42 1.70
C PRO A 151 -23.70 -15.74 1.88
N SER A 152 -23.21 -16.84 1.36
CA SER A 152 -23.89 -18.15 1.40
C SER A 152 -23.99 -18.79 2.80
#